data_f2c41748cbefd1fba23709c86ebbf366
#
_entry.id   f2c41748cbefd1fba23709c86ebbf366
#
_cell.length_a   1.000
_cell.length_b   1.000
_cell.length_c   1.000
_cell.angle_alpha   90.00
_cell.angle_beta   90.00
_cell.angle_gamma   90.00
#
_symmetry.space_group_name_H-M   'P 1'
#
loop_
_entity.id
_entity.type
_entity.pdbx_description
1 polymer ?
#
loop_
_entity_poly.entity_id
_entity_poly.type
_entity_poly.pdbx_seq_one_letter_code
_entity_poly.pdbx_strand_id
1 'polypeptide(L)'
;DFIRTTEERHKRVVTRVLQDIYDKGEIYYSEYEGLYCVGCERFYQERELVDGLCPDHKKEPKRIKESNYFFRMSAYQNWLIDHINQNPDFIRPKQYRNEVLSFLKEPLEDLCISRPKSRLTWGITLPFDENYVTYVWFDALLNYVSALGYPEGETYQTFWPSVQHIIAKDILKTHA
;
A
#
# COMPACT_ATOMS: atom_id res chain seq x y z
N ASP A 1 10.52 2.21 -19.87
CA ASP A 1 10.17 0.80 -19.72
C ASP A 1 8.67 0.67 -19.41
N PHE A 2 8.13 -0.49 -19.67
CA PHE A 2 6.77 -0.86 -19.31
C PHE A 2 6.86 -2.13 -18.46
N ILE A 3 6.21 -2.14 -17.29
CA ILE A 3 6.24 -3.26 -16.36
C ILE A 3 4.83 -3.74 -16.02
N ARG A 4 4.68 -5.05 -15.88
CA ARG A 4 3.46 -5.69 -15.38
C ARG A 4 3.75 -6.38 -14.04
N THR A 5 2.83 -6.30 -13.11
CA THR A 5 2.93 -6.97 -11.81
C THR A 5 2.95 -8.50 -11.92
N THR A 6 2.60 -9.05 -13.09
CA THR A 6 2.69 -10.48 -13.40
C THR A 6 4.08 -10.93 -13.88
N GLU A 7 5.00 -10.00 -14.16
CA GLU A 7 6.35 -10.34 -14.60
C GLU A 7 7.21 -10.92 -13.46
N GLU A 8 8.04 -11.90 -13.77
CA GLU A 8 8.89 -12.54 -12.76
C GLU A 8 9.90 -11.57 -12.11
N ARG A 9 10.37 -10.56 -12.85
CA ARG A 9 11.25 -9.51 -12.28
C ARG A 9 10.53 -8.71 -11.17
N HIS A 10 9.24 -8.43 -11.35
CA HIS A 10 8.43 -7.74 -10.34
C HIS A 10 8.16 -8.65 -9.14
N LYS A 11 7.66 -9.85 -9.37
CA LYS A 11 7.35 -10.82 -8.31
C LYS A 11 8.55 -11.10 -7.40
N ARG A 12 9.76 -11.25 -7.97
CA ARG A 12 10.98 -11.44 -7.18
C ARG A 12 11.27 -10.28 -6.26
N VAL A 13 11.12 -9.04 -6.74
CA VAL A 13 11.34 -7.84 -5.92
C VAL A 13 10.30 -7.74 -4.82
N VAL A 14 9.02 -7.94 -5.14
CA VAL A 14 7.94 -7.93 -4.14
C VAL A 14 8.16 -8.98 -3.06
N THR A 15 8.46 -10.22 -3.45
CA THR A 15 8.74 -11.32 -2.51
C THR A 15 9.92 -10.96 -1.59
N ARG A 16 11.01 -10.40 -2.14
CA ARG A 16 12.16 -9.97 -1.34
C ARG A 16 11.79 -8.86 -0.36
N VAL A 17 11.13 -7.79 -0.82
CA VAL A 17 10.73 -6.68 0.05
C VAL A 17 9.81 -7.15 1.16
N LEU A 18 8.83 -8.00 0.86
CA LEU A 18 7.92 -8.58 1.85
C LEU A 18 8.70 -9.36 2.92
N GLN A 19 9.68 -10.19 2.52
CA GLN A 19 10.50 -10.93 3.47
C GLN A 19 11.35 -10.00 4.33
N ASP A 20 12.04 -9.02 3.70
CA ASP A 20 12.93 -8.08 4.40
C ASP A 20 12.19 -7.26 5.48
N ILE A 21 10.97 -6.82 5.19
CA ILE A 21 10.17 -6.06 6.17
C ILE A 21 9.50 -6.94 7.22
N TYR A 22 9.17 -8.19 6.87
CA TYR A 22 8.68 -9.18 7.83
C TYR A 22 9.77 -9.53 8.86
N ASP A 23 10.99 -9.78 8.39
CA ASP A 23 12.13 -10.10 9.26
C ASP A 23 12.51 -8.94 10.20
N LYS A 24 12.20 -7.70 9.81
CA LYS A 24 12.33 -6.51 10.66
C LYS A 24 11.21 -6.36 11.69
N GLY A 25 10.18 -7.21 11.67
CA GLY A 25 9.02 -7.10 12.56
C GLY A 25 8.02 -6.00 12.19
N GLU A 26 8.14 -5.44 10.97
CA GLU A 26 7.23 -4.41 10.46
C GLU A 26 5.91 -4.96 9.89
N ILE A 27 5.83 -6.28 9.72
CA ILE A 27 4.61 -6.99 9.35
C ILE A 27 4.20 -7.89 10.51
N TYR A 28 2.92 -7.86 10.88
CA TYR A 28 2.34 -8.70 11.91
C TYR A 28 1.02 -9.30 11.48
N TYR A 29 0.68 -10.43 12.08
CA TYR A 29 -0.60 -11.13 11.86
C TYR A 29 -1.61 -10.68 12.89
N SER A 30 -2.81 -10.33 12.45
CA SER A 30 -3.90 -9.91 13.33
C SER A 30 -5.25 -10.28 12.76
N GLU A 31 -6.21 -10.43 13.67
CA GLU A 31 -7.60 -10.57 13.33
C GLU A 31 -8.23 -9.17 13.20
N TYR A 32 -8.91 -8.96 12.10
CA TYR A 32 -9.61 -7.72 11.81
C TYR A 32 -11.09 -8.00 11.59
N GLU A 33 -11.93 -7.25 12.26
CA GLU A 33 -13.37 -7.24 12.03
C GLU A 33 -13.75 -5.87 11.46
N GLY A 34 -14.41 -5.84 10.32
CA GLY A 34 -14.76 -4.58 9.70
C GLY A 34 -15.84 -4.68 8.63
N LEU A 35 -16.22 -3.53 8.11
CA LEU A 35 -17.24 -3.39 7.08
C LEU A 35 -16.60 -3.55 5.70
N TYR A 36 -16.81 -4.70 5.08
CA TYR A 36 -16.19 -5.06 3.80
C TYR A 36 -17.13 -4.83 2.64
N CYS A 37 -16.69 -4.02 1.67
CA CYS A 37 -17.38 -3.88 0.40
C CYS A 37 -16.82 -4.86 -0.62
N VAL A 38 -17.66 -5.81 -1.05
CA VAL A 38 -17.27 -6.84 -2.02
C VAL A 38 -16.91 -6.23 -3.38
N GLY A 39 -17.57 -5.14 -3.78
CA GLY A 39 -17.29 -4.49 -5.07
C GLY A 39 -15.96 -3.73 -5.11
N CYS A 40 -15.56 -3.10 -3.97
CA CYS A 40 -14.27 -2.42 -3.85
C CYS A 40 -13.15 -3.37 -3.42
N GLU A 41 -13.49 -4.58 -2.97
CA GLU A 41 -12.57 -5.54 -2.36
C GLU A 41 -11.74 -4.96 -1.20
N ARG A 42 -12.34 -4.02 -0.42
CA ARG A 42 -11.69 -3.38 0.71
C ARG A 42 -12.60 -3.25 1.92
N PHE A 43 -11.95 -3.07 3.10
CA PHE A 43 -12.62 -2.68 4.32
C PHE A 43 -12.86 -1.16 4.34
N TYR A 44 -13.95 -0.78 5.00
CA TYR A 44 -14.35 0.61 5.27
C TYR A 44 -14.51 0.82 6.76
N GLN A 45 -14.15 2.00 7.21
CA GLN A 45 -14.58 2.51 8.52
C GLN A 45 -15.99 3.08 8.40
N GLU A 46 -16.76 3.12 9.48
CA GLU A 46 -18.11 3.70 9.48
C GLU A 46 -18.13 5.15 8.98
N ARG A 47 -17.09 5.93 9.32
CA ARG A 47 -16.94 7.33 8.88
C ARG A 47 -16.68 7.50 7.38
N GLU A 48 -16.26 6.47 6.68
CA GLU A 48 -16.03 6.48 5.23
C GLU A 48 -17.29 6.16 4.44
N LEU A 49 -18.34 5.68 5.11
CA LEU A 49 -19.61 5.35 4.48
C LEU A 49 -20.48 6.61 4.31
N VAL A 50 -21.26 6.64 3.26
CA VAL A 50 -22.29 7.67 3.01
C VAL A 50 -23.65 7.03 3.26
N ASP A 51 -24.36 7.50 4.29
CA ASP A 51 -25.65 6.92 4.72
C ASP A 51 -25.59 5.40 5.00
N GLY A 52 -24.46 4.94 5.56
CA GLY A 52 -24.19 3.52 5.85
C GLY A 52 -23.82 2.68 4.64
N LEU A 53 -23.69 3.30 3.46
CA LEU A 53 -23.39 2.63 2.19
C LEU A 53 -21.98 2.94 1.70
N CYS A 54 -21.38 2.00 0.98
CA CYS A 54 -20.13 2.23 0.25
C CYS A 54 -20.33 3.37 -0.76
N PRO A 55 -19.46 4.40 -0.74
CA PRO A 55 -19.61 5.58 -1.61
C PRO A 55 -19.55 5.23 -3.11
N ASP A 56 -18.76 4.21 -3.48
CA ASP A 56 -18.56 3.82 -4.88
C ASP A 56 -19.68 2.92 -5.41
N HIS A 57 -20.06 1.89 -4.63
CA HIS A 57 -21.03 0.88 -5.06
C HIS A 57 -22.43 1.11 -4.53
N LYS A 58 -22.63 2.06 -3.60
CA LYS A 58 -23.91 2.39 -2.97
C LYS A 58 -24.65 1.15 -2.43
N LYS A 59 -23.86 0.23 -1.87
CA LYS A 59 -24.35 -1.00 -1.24
C LYS A 59 -23.86 -1.05 0.20
N GLU A 60 -24.65 -1.67 1.06
CA GLU A 60 -24.30 -1.90 2.44
C GLU A 60 -23.10 -2.87 2.51
N PRO A 61 -22.00 -2.48 3.16
CA PRO A 61 -20.86 -3.38 3.38
C PRO A 61 -21.23 -4.50 4.34
N LYS A 62 -20.64 -5.67 4.15
CA LYS A 62 -20.85 -6.81 5.05
C LYS A 62 -19.86 -6.72 6.21
N ARG A 63 -20.34 -6.91 7.44
CA ARG A 63 -19.45 -7.09 8.59
C ARG A 63 -18.81 -8.48 8.48
N ILE A 64 -17.50 -8.51 8.36
CA ILE A 64 -16.74 -9.76 8.28
C ILE A 64 -15.54 -9.70 9.22
N LYS A 65 -15.21 -10.88 9.73
CA LYS A 65 -14.05 -11.12 10.58
C LYS A 65 -13.06 -11.94 9.78
N GLU A 66 -11.85 -11.43 9.63
CA GLU A 66 -10.82 -12.07 8.83
C GLU A 66 -9.45 -11.84 9.49
N SER A 67 -8.62 -12.86 9.44
CA SER A 67 -7.24 -12.73 9.90
C SER A 67 -6.35 -12.45 8.71
N ASN A 68 -5.52 -11.41 8.82
CA ASN A 68 -4.65 -10.93 7.76
C ASN A 68 -3.30 -10.48 8.31
N TYR A 69 -2.37 -10.24 7.40
CA TYR A 69 -1.10 -9.58 7.68
C TYR A 69 -1.23 -8.08 7.48
N PHE A 70 -0.65 -7.31 8.41
CA PHE A 70 -0.67 -5.87 8.44
C PHE A 70 0.76 -5.32 8.44
N PHE A 71 1.00 -4.27 7.65
CA PHE A 71 2.21 -3.47 7.69
C PHE A 71 2.03 -2.31 8.67
N ARG A 72 3.02 -2.08 9.56
CA ARG A 72 3.02 -1.02 10.58
C ARG A 72 3.18 0.37 9.98
N MET A 73 2.28 0.76 9.10
CA MET A 73 2.31 2.06 8.42
C MET A 73 2.19 3.22 9.41
N SER A 74 1.43 3.04 10.49
CA SER A 74 1.26 4.04 11.55
C SER A 74 2.58 4.50 12.18
N ALA A 75 3.57 3.60 12.26
CA ALA A 75 4.89 3.92 12.83
C ALA A 75 5.67 4.95 11.99
N TYR A 76 5.34 5.10 10.71
CA TYR A 76 6.03 6.01 9.78
C TYR A 76 5.40 7.39 9.67
N GLN A 77 4.23 7.63 10.29
CA GLN A 77 3.49 8.88 10.15
C GLN A 77 4.31 10.13 10.50
N ASN A 78 4.94 10.13 11.67
CA ASN A 78 5.73 11.28 12.11
C ASN A 78 6.95 11.52 11.22
N TRP A 79 7.64 10.43 10.84
CA TRP A 79 8.76 10.50 9.92
C TRP A 79 8.33 11.12 8.57
N LEU A 80 7.20 10.71 8.02
CA LEU A 80 6.69 11.24 6.74
C LEU A 80 6.33 12.73 6.85
N ILE A 81 5.67 13.15 7.94
CA ILE A 81 5.36 14.56 8.19
C ILE A 81 6.64 15.40 8.24
N ASP A 82 7.64 14.93 8.98
CA ASP A 82 8.92 15.62 9.11
C ASP A 82 9.66 15.68 7.77
N HIS A 83 9.67 14.59 7.02
CA HIS A 83 10.27 14.51 5.69
C HIS A 83 9.64 15.52 4.72
N ILE A 84 8.30 15.58 4.65
CA ILE A 84 7.58 16.54 3.80
C ILE A 84 7.86 17.99 4.21
N ASN A 85 7.99 18.26 5.52
CA ASN A 85 8.28 19.60 6.01
C ASN A 85 9.71 20.05 5.72
N GLN A 86 10.67 19.15 5.83
CA GLN A 86 12.08 19.41 5.55
C GLN A 86 12.37 19.49 4.04
N ASN A 87 11.53 18.87 3.21
CA ASN A 87 11.67 18.80 1.76
C ASN A 87 10.43 19.42 1.07
N PRO A 88 10.32 20.75 0.99
CA PRO A 88 9.10 21.41 0.53
C PRO A 88 8.73 21.10 -0.93
N ASP A 89 9.67 20.62 -1.74
CA ASP A 89 9.50 20.21 -3.12
C ASP A 89 9.24 18.71 -3.32
N PHE A 90 9.18 17.94 -2.22
CA PHE A 90 8.90 16.50 -2.27
C PHE A 90 7.53 16.21 -2.90
N ILE A 91 6.51 17.03 -2.56
CA ILE A 91 5.19 16.97 -3.18
C ILE A 91 4.88 18.32 -3.85
N ARG A 92 4.67 18.30 -5.15
CA ARG A 92 4.38 19.49 -5.97
C ARG A 92 3.07 19.32 -6.76
N PRO A 93 2.32 20.40 -6.98
CA PRO A 93 2.44 21.74 -6.43
C PRO A 93 2.08 21.82 -4.94
N LYS A 94 2.36 22.97 -4.30
CA LYS A 94 2.16 23.21 -2.85
C LYS A 94 0.75 22.86 -2.33
N GLN A 95 -0.28 23.02 -3.14
CA GLN A 95 -1.65 22.67 -2.75
C GLN A 95 -1.79 21.19 -2.43
N TYR A 96 -1.15 20.30 -3.18
CA TYR A 96 -1.19 18.85 -2.94
C TYR A 96 -0.32 18.45 -1.74
N ARG A 97 0.81 19.11 -1.53
CA ARG A 97 1.57 18.98 -0.29
C ARG A 97 0.71 19.30 0.93
N ASN A 98 -0.03 20.40 0.90
CA ASN A 98 -0.91 20.80 1.99
C ASN A 98 -2.08 19.82 2.19
N GLU A 99 -2.60 19.23 1.11
CA GLU A 99 -3.63 18.20 1.16
C GLU A 99 -3.11 16.94 1.87
N VAL A 100 -1.90 16.48 1.54
CA VAL A 100 -1.27 15.32 2.21
C VAL A 100 -0.99 15.63 3.67
N LEU A 101 -0.41 16.78 3.99
CA LEU A 101 -0.18 17.17 5.39
C LEU A 101 -1.48 17.31 6.19
N SER A 102 -2.58 17.74 5.55
CA SER A 102 -3.88 17.79 6.20
C SER A 102 -4.45 16.39 6.46
N PHE A 103 -4.25 15.46 5.53
CA PHE A 103 -4.62 14.06 5.71
C PHE A 103 -3.83 13.41 6.86
N LEU A 104 -2.53 13.69 6.95
CA LEU A 104 -1.64 13.16 7.99
C LEU A 104 -1.87 13.77 9.40
N LYS A 105 -2.81 14.70 9.58
CA LYS A 105 -3.24 15.14 10.92
C LYS A 105 -4.08 14.09 11.64
N GLU A 106 -4.77 13.26 10.88
CA GLU A 106 -5.48 12.11 11.41
C GLU A 106 -4.51 10.93 11.59
N PRO A 107 -4.69 10.10 12.62
CA PRO A 107 -3.84 8.94 12.82
C PRO A 107 -3.88 8.00 11.60
N LEU A 108 -2.70 7.62 11.09
CA LEU A 108 -2.60 6.55 10.11
C LEU A 108 -2.91 5.21 10.76
N GLU A 109 -3.66 4.39 10.06
CA GLU A 109 -3.87 3.00 10.44
C GLU A 109 -2.85 2.10 9.73
N ASP A 110 -2.57 0.96 10.36
CA ASP A 110 -1.73 -0.05 9.76
C ASP A 110 -2.42 -0.64 8.52
N LEU A 111 -1.63 -0.85 7.49
CA LEU A 111 -2.14 -1.28 6.19
C LEU A 111 -2.31 -2.80 6.14
N CYS A 112 -3.53 -3.27 5.87
CA CYS A 112 -3.77 -4.67 5.57
C CYS A 112 -3.14 -5.02 4.20
N ILE A 113 -2.10 -5.86 4.21
CA ILE A 113 -1.30 -6.19 3.01
C ILE A 113 -1.57 -7.57 2.44
N SER A 114 -2.49 -8.33 3.00
CA SER A 114 -2.75 -9.70 2.55
C SER A 114 -4.22 -10.01 2.31
N ARG A 115 -4.43 -11.11 1.59
CA ARG A 115 -5.73 -11.78 1.47
C ARG A 115 -5.52 -13.29 1.57
N PRO A 116 -6.37 -14.03 2.30
CA PRO A 116 -6.28 -15.49 2.32
C PRO A 116 -6.62 -16.07 0.95
N LYS A 117 -5.90 -17.11 0.55
CA LYS A 117 -6.13 -17.81 -0.74
C LYS A 117 -7.52 -18.43 -0.86
N SER A 118 -8.20 -18.66 0.26
CA SER A 118 -9.61 -19.08 0.26
C SER A 118 -10.56 -18.02 -0.34
N ARG A 119 -10.13 -16.75 -0.35
CA ARG A 119 -10.87 -15.61 -0.93
C ARG A 119 -10.32 -15.16 -2.27
N LEU A 120 -9.00 -15.12 -2.38
CA LEU A 120 -8.30 -14.62 -3.57
C LEU A 120 -7.27 -15.66 -4.00
N THR A 121 -7.59 -16.40 -5.07
CA THR A 121 -6.76 -17.52 -5.54
C THR A 121 -5.58 -17.09 -6.41
N TRP A 122 -5.51 -15.80 -6.76
CA TRP A 122 -4.44 -15.23 -7.58
C TRP A 122 -3.72 -14.10 -6.83
N GLY A 123 -2.48 -13.82 -7.20
CA GLY A 123 -1.65 -12.80 -6.57
C GLY A 123 -0.27 -13.35 -6.23
N ILE A 124 0.60 -12.48 -5.72
CA ILE A 124 1.93 -12.87 -5.26
C ILE A 124 1.77 -13.50 -3.87
N THR A 125 2.17 -14.75 -3.74
CA THR A 125 2.13 -15.46 -2.45
C THR A 125 3.09 -14.80 -1.46
N LEU A 126 2.67 -14.66 -0.20
CA LEU A 126 3.55 -14.17 0.86
C LEU A 126 4.69 -15.18 1.11
N PRO A 127 5.95 -14.71 1.17
CA PRO A 127 7.10 -15.63 1.35
C PRO A 127 7.11 -16.33 2.71
N PHE A 128 6.48 -15.75 3.72
CA PHE A 128 6.42 -16.25 5.09
C PHE A 128 5.11 -16.99 5.43
N ASP A 129 4.10 -16.98 4.53
CA ASP A 129 2.86 -17.76 4.68
C ASP A 129 2.22 -18.04 3.31
N GLU A 130 2.33 -19.28 2.88
CA GLU A 130 1.80 -19.73 1.57
C GLU A 130 0.27 -19.73 1.45
N ASN A 131 -0.46 -19.57 2.55
CA ASN A 131 -1.93 -19.51 2.54
C ASN A 131 -2.47 -18.13 2.18
N TYR A 132 -1.60 -17.14 2.05
CA TYR A 132 -1.95 -15.76 1.76
C TYR A 132 -1.28 -15.27 0.47
N VAL A 133 -1.95 -14.31 -0.18
CA VAL A 133 -1.39 -13.51 -1.28
C VAL A 133 -1.33 -12.05 -0.86
N THR A 134 -0.41 -11.29 -1.44
CA THR A 134 -0.29 -9.86 -1.17
C THR A 134 -1.47 -9.08 -1.75
N TYR A 135 -1.83 -7.98 -1.09
CA TYR A 135 -2.86 -7.06 -1.54
C TYR A 135 -2.31 -6.11 -2.60
N VAL A 136 -3.14 -5.80 -3.60
CA VAL A 136 -2.75 -5.12 -4.84
C VAL A 136 -1.96 -3.82 -4.64
N TRP A 137 -2.36 -2.95 -3.71
CA TRP A 137 -1.66 -1.67 -3.54
C TRP A 137 -0.25 -1.81 -3.00
N PHE A 138 0.01 -2.80 -2.15
CA PHE A 138 1.35 -3.04 -1.65
C PHE A 138 2.28 -3.57 -2.76
N ASP A 139 1.79 -4.49 -3.59
CA ASP A 139 2.60 -5.01 -4.69
C ASP A 139 2.73 -3.99 -5.83
N ALA A 140 1.63 -3.34 -6.20
CA ALA A 140 1.59 -2.43 -7.33
C ALA A 140 2.58 -1.27 -7.20
N LEU A 141 2.72 -0.67 -6.01
CA LEU A 141 3.64 0.46 -5.78
C LEU A 141 5.11 0.05 -5.91
N LEU A 142 5.44 -1.22 -5.68
CA LEU A 142 6.80 -1.72 -5.87
C LEU A 142 7.23 -1.84 -7.35
N ASN A 143 6.31 -1.59 -8.30
CA ASN A 143 6.66 -1.58 -9.72
C ASN A 143 7.75 -0.54 -10.03
N TYR A 144 7.76 0.61 -9.36
CA TYR A 144 8.73 1.67 -9.57
C TYR A 144 10.16 1.22 -9.31
N VAL A 145 10.39 0.46 -8.25
CA VAL A 145 11.72 -0.06 -7.90
C VAL A 145 12.05 -1.34 -8.67
N SER A 146 11.06 -2.20 -8.92
CA SER A 146 11.28 -3.46 -9.63
C SER A 146 11.59 -3.25 -11.11
N ALA A 147 11.02 -2.21 -11.74
CA ALA A 147 11.36 -1.81 -13.10
C ALA A 147 12.83 -1.42 -13.26
N LEU A 148 13.44 -0.90 -12.20
CA LEU A 148 14.84 -0.48 -12.17
C LEU A 148 15.82 -1.57 -11.72
N GLY A 149 15.31 -2.74 -11.31
CA GLY A 149 16.15 -3.85 -10.87
C GLY A 149 16.61 -3.75 -9.41
N TYR A 150 15.73 -3.23 -8.52
CA TYR A 150 15.98 -3.18 -7.07
C TYR A 150 16.40 -4.56 -6.51
N PRO A 151 17.34 -4.61 -5.54
CA PRO A 151 18.14 -3.47 -5.03
C PRO A 151 19.52 -3.32 -5.69
N GLU A 152 20.01 -4.37 -6.38
CA GLU A 152 21.40 -4.42 -6.87
C GLU A 152 21.56 -3.91 -8.31
N GLY A 153 20.46 -3.65 -9.03
CA GLY A 153 20.51 -3.21 -10.44
C GLY A 153 21.23 -1.89 -10.63
N GLU A 154 22.16 -1.82 -11.57
CA GLU A 154 22.88 -0.59 -11.93
C GLU A 154 21.90 0.55 -12.27
N THR A 155 20.82 0.24 -12.98
CA THR A 155 19.75 1.18 -13.32
C THR A 155 19.08 1.74 -12.07
N TYR A 156 18.84 0.90 -11.05
CA TYR A 156 18.28 1.33 -9.77
C TYR A 156 19.25 2.27 -9.04
N GLN A 157 20.52 1.90 -8.92
CA GLN A 157 21.53 2.72 -8.26
C GLN A 157 21.71 4.10 -8.93
N THR A 158 21.58 4.13 -10.25
CA THR A 158 21.78 5.35 -11.05
C THR A 158 20.58 6.29 -10.99
N PHE A 159 19.36 5.78 -11.14
CA PHE A 159 18.19 6.62 -11.38
C PHE A 159 17.31 6.84 -10.15
N TRP A 160 17.24 5.87 -9.22
CA TRP A 160 16.34 5.97 -8.06
C TRP A 160 16.58 7.23 -7.19
N PRO A 161 17.84 7.68 -6.95
CA PRO A 161 18.08 8.88 -6.14
C PRO A 161 17.48 10.18 -6.71
N SER A 162 17.18 10.21 -8.01
CA SER A 162 16.63 11.40 -8.71
C SER A 162 15.24 11.16 -9.29
N VAL A 163 14.57 10.08 -8.90
CA VAL A 163 13.27 9.73 -9.45
C VAL A 163 12.21 10.79 -9.15
N GLN A 164 11.32 11.02 -10.10
CA GLN A 164 10.13 11.82 -9.92
C GLN A 164 8.90 11.03 -10.36
N HIS A 165 7.89 10.97 -9.49
CA HIS A 165 6.62 10.33 -9.79
C HIS A 165 5.62 11.36 -10.30
N ILE A 166 5.13 11.17 -11.52
CA ILE A 166 4.06 11.98 -12.10
C ILE A 166 2.78 11.15 -12.02
N ILE A 167 1.88 11.53 -11.13
CA ILE A 167 0.69 10.76 -10.79
C ILE A 167 -0.59 11.62 -10.88
N ALA A 168 -1.74 10.96 -11.02
CA ALA A 168 -3.04 11.62 -10.96
C ALA A 168 -3.41 11.96 -9.50
N LYS A 169 -4.26 12.99 -9.34
CA LYS A 169 -4.65 13.49 -8.01
C LYS A 169 -5.37 12.46 -7.15
N ASP A 170 -6.19 11.63 -7.75
CA ASP A 170 -7.01 10.61 -7.08
C ASP A 170 -6.19 9.52 -6.38
N ILE A 171 -4.96 9.28 -6.85
CA ILE A 171 -4.02 8.32 -6.23
C ILE A 171 -2.91 8.98 -5.41
N LEU A 172 -3.00 10.30 -5.17
CA LEU A 172 -1.98 11.04 -4.41
C LEU A 172 -1.73 10.46 -3.03
N LYS A 173 -2.78 10.20 -2.26
CA LYS A 173 -2.66 9.69 -0.89
C LYS A 173 -2.08 8.27 -0.81
N THR A 174 -2.25 7.49 -1.87
CA THR A 174 -1.69 6.14 -1.97
C THR A 174 -0.19 6.17 -2.27
N HIS A 175 0.31 7.25 -2.89
CA HIS A 175 1.72 7.40 -3.29
C HIS A 175 2.54 8.22 -2.29
N ALA A 176 1.89 9.04 -1.48
CA ALA A 176 2.57 9.87 -0.47
C ALA A 176 2.90 9.05 0.77
#